data_d78f4864469db49a5d549944180cf085
#
_entry.id   d78f4864469db49a5d549944180cf085
#
_cell.length_a   1.000
_cell.length_b   1.000
_cell.length_c   1.000
_cell.angle_alpha   90.00
_cell.angle_beta   90.00
_cell.angle_gamma   90.00
#
_symmetry.space_group_name_H-M   'P 1'
#
loop_
_entity.id
_entity.type
_entity.pdbx_description
1 polymer ?
#
loop_
_entity_poly.entity_id
_entity_poly.type
_entity_poly.pdbx_seq_one_letter_code
_entity_poly.pdbx_strand_id
1 'polypeptide(L)' 'PAKYDRELHKALGETVKDVMTDHHVITVKPDKPLRDAAQLMHERTVHRLPVVDEAGQVIGILTRGDIIRAMAAEQ' A
#
# COMPACT_ATOMS: atom_id res chain seq x y z
N PRO A 1 -26.32 2.04 -12.75
CA PRO A 1 -26.35 2.04 -14.20
C PRO A 1 -25.93 0.69 -14.76
N ALA A 2 -26.58 0.31 -15.85
CA ALA A 2 -26.36 -1.01 -16.44
C ALA A 2 -24.92 -1.21 -16.91
N LYS A 3 -24.30 -0.16 -17.41
CA LYS A 3 -22.92 -0.25 -17.87
C LYS A 3 -21.96 -0.54 -16.73
N TYR A 4 -22.14 0.15 -15.60
CA TYR A 4 -21.28 -0.05 -14.45
C TYR A 4 -21.48 -1.46 -13.87
N ASP A 5 -22.73 -1.91 -13.78
CA ASP A 5 -23.02 -3.24 -13.28
C ASP A 5 -22.42 -4.32 -14.16
N ARG A 6 -22.45 -4.11 -15.47
CA ARG A 6 -21.90 -5.05 -16.41
C ARG A 6 -20.39 -5.17 -16.27
N GLU A 7 -19.71 -4.03 -16.11
CA GLU A 7 -18.27 -4.01 -15.94
C GLU A 7 -17.87 -4.62 -14.59
N LEU A 8 -18.68 -4.39 -13.56
CA LEU A 8 -18.42 -4.97 -12.25
C LEU A 8 -18.58 -6.48 -12.29
N HIS A 9 -19.61 -6.97 -12.98
CA HIS A 9 -19.81 -8.41 -13.14
C HIS A 9 -18.67 -9.05 -13.89
N LYS A 10 -18.17 -8.38 -14.91
CA LYS A 10 -17.04 -8.88 -15.67
C LYS A 10 -15.79 -8.97 -14.81
N ALA A 11 -15.54 -7.96 -13.99
CA ALA A 11 -14.40 -7.95 -13.08
C ALA A 11 -14.54 -9.02 -12.00
N LEU A 12 -15.75 -9.26 -11.51
CA LEU A 12 -15.98 -10.28 -10.49
C LEU A 12 -15.78 -11.70 -11.04
N GLY A 13 -15.77 -11.87 -12.36
CA GLY A 13 -15.48 -13.16 -12.96
C GLY A 13 -14.00 -13.49 -12.98
N GLU A 14 -13.13 -12.54 -12.58
CA GLU A 14 -11.70 -12.75 -12.58
C GLU A 14 -11.19 -12.95 -11.16
N THR A 15 -9.98 -13.49 -11.03
CA THR A 15 -9.36 -13.67 -9.72
C THR A 15 -8.58 -12.41 -9.34
N VAL A 16 -8.22 -12.31 -8.07
CA VAL A 16 -7.38 -11.21 -7.60
C VAL A 16 -6.06 -11.18 -8.36
N LYS A 17 -5.50 -12.34 -8.63
CA LYS A 17 -4.24 -12.44 -9.36
C LYS A 17 -4.33 -11.81 -10.75
N ASP A 18 -5.49 -11.94 -11.39
CA ASP A 18 -5.66 -11.43 -12.75
C ASP A 18 -5.72 -9.91 -12.82
N VAL A 19 -6.16 -9.27 -11.73
CA VAL A 19 -6.39 -7.82 -11.73
C VAL A 19 -5.43 -7.05 -10.81
N MET A 20 -4.68 -7.73 -9.96
CA MET A 20 -3.77 -7.06 -9.03
C MET A 20 -2.58 -6.43 -9.75
N THR A 21 -1.99 -5.44 -9.11
CA THR A 21 -0.72 -4.90 -9.54
C THR A 21 0.39 -5.75 -8.95
N ASP A 22 1.20 -6.36 -9.79
CA ASP A 22 2.30 -7.22 -9.34
C ASP A 22 3.67 -6.71 -9.77
N HIS A 23 3.70 -5.56 -10.43
CA HIS A 23 4.94 -4.91 -10.84
C HIS A 23 4.93 -3.49 -10.29
N HIS A 24 6.11 -2.96 -10.02
CA HIS A 24 6.27 -1.62 -9.44
C HIS A 24 5.57 -1.48 -8.08
N VAL A 25 5.43 -2.60 -7.36
CA VAL A 25 4.90 -2.56 -5.99
C VAL A 25 5.98 -2.00 -5.08
N ILE A 26 5.65 -0.93 -4.38
CA ILE A 26 6.59 -0.26 -3.48
C ILE A 26 6.42 -0.86 -2.09
N THR A 27 7.52 -1.37 -1.54
CA THR A 27 7.52 -1.95 -0.19
C THR A 27 8.63 -1.29 0.61
N VAL A 28 8.55 -1.41 1.93
CA VAL A 28 9.58 -0.92 2.83
C VAL A 28 9.94 -2.00 3.83
N LYS A 29 11.17 -1.91 4.36
CA LYS A 29 11.63 -2.79 5.43
C LYS A 29 11.28 -2.17 6.77
N PRO A 30 11.15 -2.98 7.83
CA PRO A 30 10.73 -2.45 9.12
C PRO A 30 11.75 -1.50 9.76
N ASP A 31 13.01 -1.56 9.37
CA ASP A 31 14.05 -0.68 9.91
C ASP A 31 14.25 0.59 9.11
N LYS A 32 13.45 0.82 8.06
CA LYS A 32 13.56 2.05 7.28
C LYS A 32 13.13 3.24 8.14
N PRO A 33 13.91 4.34 8.13
CA PRO A 33 13.50 5.54 8.87
C PRO A 33 12.13 6.01 8.45
N LEU A 34 11.34 6.40 9.45
CA LEU A 34 9.95 6.82 9.18
C LEU A 34 9.90 8.02 8.24
N ARG A 35 10.85 8.94 8.37
CA ARG A 35 10.94 10.11 7.50
C ARG A 35 11.08 9.71 6.04
N ASP A 36 11.91 8.69 5.78
CA ASP A 36 12.13 8.23 4.42
C ASP A 36 10.89 7.56 3.85
N ALA A 37 10.17 6.82 4.68
CA ALA A 37 8.92 6.20 4.25
C ALA A 37 7.87 7.25 3.95
N ALA A 38 7.78 8.30 4.76
CA ALA A 38 6.85 9.39 4.54
C ALA A 38 7.15 10.11 3.22
N GLN A 39 8.43 10.36 2.94
CA GLN A 39 8.83 10.98 1.71
C GLN A 39 8.48 10.12 0.51
N LEU A 40 8.69 8.81 0.63
CA LEU A 40 8.36 7.87 -0.43
C LEU A 40 6.86 7.88 -0.74
N MET A 41 6.02 7.92 0.29
CA MET A 41 4.58 8.02 0.11
C MET A 41 4.21 9.28 -0.65
N HIS A 42 4.85 10.39 -0.31
CA HIS A 42 4.58 11.66 -0.97
C HIS A 42 5.00 11.63 -2.44
N GLU A 43 6.21 11.16 -2.71
CA GLU A 43 6.74 11.10 -4.07
C GLU A 43 5.95 10.19 -4.98
N ARG A 44 5.45 9.09 -4.44
CA ARG A 44 4.71 8.09 -5.21
C ARG A 44 3.21 8.27 -5.13
N THR A 45 2.75 9.25 -4.37
CA THR A 45 1.33 9.58 -4.20
C THR A 45 0.54 8.35 -3.73
N VAL A 46 1.10 7.65 -2.74
CA VAL A 46 0.44 6.50 -2.13
C VAL A 46 0.22 6.78 -0.65
N HIS A 47 -0.79 6.14 -0.06
CA HIS A 47 -1.15 6.34 1.33
C HIS A 47 -0.83 5.15 2.20
N ARG A 48 -0.37 4.06 1.61
CA ARG A 48 -0.06 2.81 2.30
C ARG A 48 1.15 2.17 1.67
N LEU A 49 2.00 1.59 2.52
CA LEU A 49 3.17 0.87 2.06
C LEU A 49 3.21 -0.48 2.79
N PRO A 50 3.22 -1.58 2.05
CA PRO A 50 3.45 -2.88 2.68
C PRO A 50 4.84 -2.92 3.29
N VAL A 51 4.93 -3.48 4.50
CA VAL A 51 6.20 -3.68 5.20
C VAL A 51 6.58 -5.13 5.04
N VAL A 52 7.78 -5.38 4.53
CA VAL A 52 8.24 -6.74 4.28
C VAL A 52 9.51 -7.03 5.07
N ASP A 53 9.70 -8.31 5.39
CA ASP A 53 10.89 -8.77 6.10
C ASP A 53 12.01 -9.10 5.10
N GLU A 54 13.11 -9.65 5.61
CA GLU A 54 14.26 -10.01 4.77
C GLU A 54 13.92 -11.05 3.72
N ALA A 55 12.92 -11.89 3.98
CA ALA A 55 12.48 -12.90 3.04
C ALA A 55 11.48 -12.36 2.02
N GLY A 56 11.11 -11.09 2.13
CA GLY A 56 10.14 -10.48 1.25
C GLY A 56 8.70 -10.76 1.61
N GLN A 57 8.46 -11.30 2.81
CA GLN A 57 7.10 -11.57 3.27
C GLN A 57 6.50 -10.35 3.95
N VAL A 58 5.23 -10.09 3.68
CA VAL A 58 4.54 -8.95 4.25
C VAL A 58 4.29 -9.21 5.74
N ILE A 59 4.83 -8.34 6.59
CA ILE A 59 4.67 -8.44 8.04
C ILE A 59 3.81 -7.33 8.60
N GLY A 60 3.42 -6.38 7.79
CA GLY A 60 2.55 -5.29 8.22
C GLY A 60 2.30 -4.33 7.10
N ILE A 61 1.61 -3.25 7.44
CA ILE A 61 1.35 -2.18 6.49
C ILE A 61 1.54 -0.85 7.21
N LEU A 62 2.22 0.08 6.55
CA LEU A 62 2.41 1.43 7.06
C LEU A 62 1.42 2.34 6.36
N THR A 63 0.60 3.03 7.12
CA THR A 63 -0.38 3.96 6.56
C THR A 63 0.03 5.40 6.87
N ARG A 64 -0.54 6.32 6.11
CA ARG A 64 -0.35 7.74 6.37
C ARG A 64 -0.80 8.10 7.78
N GLY A 65 -1.88 7.48 8.26
CA GLY A 65 -2.35 7.69 9.63
C GLY A 65 -1.35 7.28 10.68
N ASP A 66 -0.61 6.19 10.43
CA ASP A 66 0.44 5.74 11.35
C ASP A 66 1.52 6.80 11.51
N ILE A 67 1.90 7.43 10.40
CA ILE A 67 2.93 8.48 10.41
C ILE A 67 2.43 9.68 11.19
N ILE A 68 1.19 10.09 10.97
CA ILE A 68 0.60 11.24 11.66
C ILE A 68 0.56 10.97 13.17
N ARG A 69 0.17 9.77 13.57
CA ARG A 69 0.12 9.41 14.99
C ARG A 69 1.51 9.42 15.62
N ALA A 70 2.51 8.93 14.88
CA ALA A 70 3.88 8.94 15.39
C ALA A 70 4.38 10.36 15.57
N MET A 71 4.06 11.26 14.66
CA MET A 71 4.45 12.66 14.78
C MET A 71 3.80 13.32 15.98
N ALA A 72 2.52 13.04 16.22
CA ALA A 72 1.80 13.57 17.35
C ALA A 72 2.37 13.07 18.68
N ALA A 73 2.85 11.83 18.70
CA ALA A 73 3.40 11.23 19.93
C ALA A 73 4.72 11.87 20.34
N GLU A 74 5.43 12.53 19.42
CA GLU A 74 6.69 13.18 19.74
C GLU A 74 6.52 14.54 20.38
N GLN A 75 5.31 15.02 20.46
CA GLN A 75 5.01 16.28 21.14
C GLN A 75 4.60 16.04 22.60
#